data_a94238e03b79aa67727089d05e486083
#
_entry.id   a94238e03b79aa67727089d05e486083
#
_cell.length_a   1.000
_cell.length_b   1.000
_cell.length_c   1.000
_cell.angle_alpha   90.00
_cell.angle_beta   90.00
_cell.angle_gamma   90.00
#
_symmetry.space_group_name_H-M   'P 1'
#
loop_
_entity.id
_entity.type
_entity.pdbx_description
1 polymer ?
#
loop_
_entity_poly.entity_id
_entity_poly.type
_entity_poly.pdbx_seq_one_letter_code
_entity_poly.pdbx_strand_id
1 'polypeptide(L)'
;MSDLRELYQTTILDHNRKPRNFCKPAGANREANGWNPLCGDKVTVYLTVDGDGVVEEVGFQGSGCAISTASASLMTQAVKGKTVDEILEIFDRFHQLVAGSDAGEADSGKLGKLSVFSGVHEYPMRVKCATLPWHTLRSAVRGEGEIAKTE
;
A
#
# COMPACT_ATOMS: atom_id res chain seq x y z
N MET A 1 -16.12 -14.73 14.18
CA MET A 1 -14.71 -14.26 14.20
C MET A 1 -13.85 -15.01 13.20
N SER A 2 -13.91 -16.34 13.19
CA SER A 2 -13.15 -17.12 12.21
C SER A 2 -13.54 -16.79 10.76
N ASP A 3 -14.82 -16.58 10.50
CA ASP A 3 -15.31 -16.26 9.16
C ASP A 3 -14.73 -14.95 8.64
N LEU A 4 -14.62 -13.94 9.49
CA LEU A 4 -14.05 -12.65 9.11
C LEU A 4 -12.55 -12.78 8.83
N ARG A 5 -11.85 -13.56 9.67
CA ARG A 5 -10.43 -13.81 9.48
C ARG A 5 -10.19 -14.57 8.17
N GLU A 6 -11.03 -15.55 7.86
CA GLU A 6 -10.92 -16.30 6.61
C GLU A 6 -11.14 -15.39 5.40
N LEU A 7 -12.11 -14.49 5.48
CA LEU A 7 -12.37 -13.54 4.40
C LEU A 7 -11.15 -12.64 4.17
N TYR A 8 -10.55 -12.16 5.24
CA TYR A 8 -9.36 -11.31 5.15
C TYR A 8 -8.21 -12.08 4.52
N GLN A 9 -7.98 -13.32 4.96
CA GLN A 9 -6.93 -14.16 4.39
C GLN A 9 -7.19 -14.45 2.91
N THR A 10 -8.44 -14.72 2.54
CA THR A 10 -8.80 -14.97 1.15
C THR A 10 -8.49 -13.76 0.27
N THR A 11 -8.81 -12.56 0.73
CA THR A 11 -8.54 -11.33 -0.01
C THR A 11 -7.03 -11.13 -0.19
N ILE A 12 -6.27 -11.32 0.86
CA ILE A 12 -4.80 -11.17 0.83
C ILE A 12 -4.18 -12.19 -0.13
N LEU A 13 -4.62 -13.44 -0.07
CA LEU A 13 -4.11 -14.49 -0.95
C LEU A 13 -4.46 -14.23 -2.41
N ASP A 14 -5.68 -13.74 -2.67
CA ASP A 14 -6.11 -13.42 -4.02
C ASP A 14 -5.23 -12.34 -4.64
N HIS A 15 -4.98 -11.26 -3.89
CA HIS A 15 -4.12 -10.18 -4.36
C HIS A 15 -2.66 -10.60 -4.46
N ASN A 16 -2.23 -11.56 -3.67
CA ASN A 16 -0.87 -12.08 -3.78
C ASN A 16 -0.70 -12.94 -5.04
N ARG A 17 -1.72 -13.75 -5.37
CA ARG A 17 -1.69 -14.61 -6.56
C ARG A 17 -1.86 -13.83 -7.85
N LYS A 18 -2.73 -12.82 -7.83
CA LYS A 18 -3.07 -12.01 -9.00
C LYS A 18 -3.01 -10.54 -8.63
N PRO A 19 -1.79 -10.01 -8.39
CA PRO A 19 -1.67 -8.60 -8.02
C PRO A 19 -2.18 -7.70 -9.14
N ARG A 20 -2.98 -6.71 -8.75
CA ARG A 20 -3.54 -5.73 -9.68
C ARG A 20 -2.51 -4.65 -9.93
N ASN A 21 -2.46 -4.18 -11.18
CA ASN A 21 -1.54 -3.12 -11.58
C ASN A 21 -0.06 -3.48 -11.33
N PHE A 22 0.27 -4.75 -11.46
CA PHE A 22 1.66 -5.23 -11.33
C PHE A 22 2.39 -4.98 -12.64
N CYS A 23 2.71 -3.71 -12.88
CA CYS A 23 3.35 -3.29 -14.12
C CYS A 23 3.89 -1.86 -13.97
N LYS A 24 4.69 -1.45 -14.97
CA LYS A 24 5.12 -0.06 -15.08
C LYS A 24 4.23 0.62 -16.13
N PRO A 25 3.36 1.56 -15.74
CA PRO A 25 2.54 2.30 -16.70
C PRO A 25 3.41 3.03 -17.71
N ALA A 26 3.00 3.03 -18.99
CA ALA A 26 3.79 3.63 -20.06
C ALA A 26 4.03 5.13 -19.88
N GLY A 27 3.07 5.82 -19.23
CA GLY A 27 3.17 7.26 -19.01
C GLY A 27 3.69 7.64 -17.63
N ALA A 28 4.30 6.71 -16.90
CA ALA A 28 4.76 6.98 -15.54
C ALA A 28 5.77 8.13 -15.51
N ASN A 29 5.47 9.14 -14.71
CA ASN A 29 6.34 10.30 -14.54
C ASN A 29 6.85 10.44 -13.10
N ARG A 30 6.51 9.52 -12.23
CA ARG A 30 7.03 9.44 -10.87
C ARG A 30 7.35 7.99 -10.54
N GLU A 31 8.42 7.80 -9.78
CA GLU A 31 8.88 6.47 -9.41
C GLU A 31 9.60 6.56 -8.07
N ALA A 32 9.40 5.56 -7.22
CA ALA A 32 10.15 5.44 -5.98
C ALA A 32 10.39 3.97 -5.66
N ASN A 33 11.47 3.71 -4.94
CA ASN A 33 11.84 2.37 -4.51
C ASN A 33 11.70 2.26 -3.01
N GLY A 34 11.26 1.09 -2.54
CA GLY A 34 11.16 0.79 -1.12
C GLY A 34 11.83 -0.53 -0.80
N TRP A 35 12.35 -0.62 0.41
CA TRP A 35 13.04 -1.81 0.86
C TRP A 35 12.80 -2.03 2.34
N ASN A 36 12.49 -3.28 2.70
CA ASN A 36 12.39 -3.71 4.08
C ASN A 36 13.57 -4.67 4.36
N PRO A 37 14.62 -4.20 5.03
CA PRO A 37 15.81 -5.04 5.23
C PRO A 37 15.56 -6.26 6.13
N LEU A 38 14.54 -6.21 6.98
CA LEU A 38 14.24 -7.32 7.89
C LEU A 38 13.66 -8.52 7.17
N CYS A 39 12.82 -8.28 6.14
CA CYS A 39 12.14 -9.34 5.39
C CYS A 39 12.68 -9.51 3.98
N GLY A 40 13.54 -8.62 3.52
CA GLY A 40 14.03 -8.66 2.15
C GLY A 40 13.01 -8.21 1.11
N ASP A 41 11.88 -7.63 1.54
CA ASP A 41 10.88 -7.12 0.62
C ASP A 41 11.41 -5.91 -0.15
N LYS A 42 11.13 -5.88 -1.45
CA LYS A 42 11.48 -4.76 -2.32
C LYS A 42 10.28 -4.40 -3.16
N VAL A 43 10.03 -3.11 -3.33
CA VAL A 43 8.93 -2.64 -4.16
C VAL A 43 9.34 -1.36 -4.87
N THR A 44 8.92 -1.24 -6.14
CA THR A 44 9.02 -0.01 -6.89
C THR A 44 7.59 0.42 -7.24
N VAL A 45 7.26 1.67 -6.92
CA VAL A 45 5.94 2.23 -7.21
C VAL A 45 6.10 3.25 -8.33
N TYR A 46 5.22 3.16 -9.32
CA TYR A 46 5.19 4.05 -10.47
C TYR A 46 3.88 4.82 -10.48
N LEU A 47 3.95 6.11 -10.76
CA LEU A 47 2.76 6.96 -10.83
C LEU A 47 2.77 7.78 -12.10
N THR A 48 1.58 8.03 -12.63
CA THR A 48 1.34 9.07 -13.64
C THR A 48 0.51 10.15 -12.96
N VAL A 49 1.13 11.30 -12.69
CA VAL A 49 0.47 12.43 -12.02
C VAL A 49 0.26 13.53 -13.04
N ASP A 50 -0.98 14.02 -13.15
CA ASP A 50 -1.31 15.10 -14.09
C ASP A 50 -0.97 16.48 -13.52
N GLY A 51 -1.25 17.54 -14.30
CA GLY A 51 -0.93 18.91 -13.88
C GLY A 51 -1.73 19.42 -12.70
N ASP A 52 -2.84 18.75 -12.36
CA ASP A 52 -3.70 19.12 -11.25
C ASP A 52 -3.39 18.32 -9.98
N GLY A 53 -2.38 17.46 -10.04
CA GLY A 53 -2.01 16.65 -8.88
C GLY A 53 -2.87 15.41 -8.71
N VAL A 54 -3.55 14.96 -9.76
CA VAL A 54 -4.34 13.73 -9.73
C VAL A 54 -3.49 12.57 -10.24
N VAL A 55 -3.49 11.46 -9.51
CA VAL A 55 -2.80 10.25 -9.91
C VAL A 55 -3.71 9.48 -10.88
N GLU A 56 -3.40 9.59 -12.17
CA GLU A 56 -4.19 8.94 -13.22
C GLU A 56 -3.92 7.45 -13.31
N GLU A 57 -2.66 7.06 -13.17
CA GLU A 57 -2.24 5.68 -13.23
C GLU A 57 -1.29 5.38 -12.08
N VAL A 58 -1.38 4.15 -11.57
CA VAL A 58 -0.47 3.67 -10.53
C VAL A 58 -0.13 2.21 -10.83
N GLY A 59 1.13 1.86 -10.67
CA GLY A 59 1.58 0.50 -10.84
C GLY A 59 2.71 0.20 -9.87
N PHE A 60 3.05 -1.07 -9.74
CA PHE A 60 4.16 -1.47 -8.90
C PHE A 60 4.81 -2.73 -9.45
N GLN A 61 6.05 -2.93 -9.05
CA GLN A 61 6.81 -4.15 -9.33
C GLN A 61 7.67 -4.44 -8.10
N GLY A 62 8.12 -5.66 -7.98
CA GLY A 62 9.01 -6.02 -6.89
C GLY A 62 8.83 -7.46 -6.45
N SER A 63 9.46 -7.80 -5.34
CA SER A 63 9.36 -9.12 -4.72
C SER A 63 9.20 -8.95 -3.21
N GLY A 64 8.42 -9.82 -2.60
CA GLY A 64 8.20 -9.74 -1.17
C GLY A 64 7.22 -10.80 -0.70
N CYS A 65 6.86 -10.72 0.56
CA CYS A 65 5.92 -11.67 1.15
C CYS A 65 4.49 -11.39 0.66
N ALA A 66 3.58 -12.31 0.98
CA ALA A 66 2.18 -12.19 0.60
C ALA A 66 1.55 -10.90 1.12
N ILE A 67 1.90 -10.48 2.33
CA ILE A 67 1.35 -9.26 2.94
C ILE A 67 1.80 -8.02 2.17
N SER A 68 3.09 -7.93 1.84
CA SER A 68 3.64 -6.80 1.09
C SER A 68 3.01 -6.71 -0.30
N THR A 69 2.93 -7.82 -1.01
CA THR A 69 2.36 -7.87 -2.36
C THR A 69 0.87 -7.52 -2.35
N ALA A 70 0.11 -8.08 -1.42
CA ALA A 70 -1.31 -7.79 -1.30
C ALA A 70 -1.57 -6.33 -0.93
N SER A 71 -0.75 -5.78 -0.03
CA SER A 71 -0.86 -4.38 0.37
C SER A 71 -0.62 -3.46 -0.83
N ALA A 72 0.44 -3.72 -1.62
CA ALA A 72 0.73 -2.94 -2.82
C ALA A 72 -0.41 -3.02 -3.83
N SER A 73 -0.93 -4.22 -4.06
CA SER A 73 -2.03 -4.43 -5.00
C SER A 73 -3.28 -3.66 -4.60
N LEU A 74 -3.70 -3.79 -3.34
CA LEU A 74 -4.87 -3.08 -2.82
C LEU A 74 -4.65 -1.56 -2.82
N MET A 75 -3.43 -1.13 -2.50
CA MET A 75 -3.05 0.28 -2.54
C MET A 75 -3.30 0.88 -3.93
N THR A 76 -2.86 0.19 -4.98
CA THR A 76 -3.03 0.70 -6.34
C THR A 76 -4.50 0.93 -6.68
N GLN A 77 -5.38 0.05 -6.22
CA GLN A 77 -6.81 0.21 -6.46
C GLN A 77 -7.41 1.35 -5.64
N ALA A 78 -6.87 1.57 -4.43
CA ALA A 78 -7.40 2.59 -3.53
C ALA A 78 -7.02 4.01 -3.97
N VAL A 79 -5.84 4.19 -4.57
CA VAL A 79 -5.30 5.53 -4.84
C VAL A 79 -5.45 5.98 -6.29
N LYS A 80 -5.73 5.07 -7.21
CA LYS A 80 -5.91 5.43 -8.62
C LYS A 80 -7.07 6.42 -8.76
N GLY A 81 -6.81 7.54 -9.45
CA GLY A 81 -7.80 8.58 -9.66
C GLY A 81 -7.97 9.56 -8.50
N LYS A 82 -7.11 9.47 -7.49
CA LYS A 82 -7.16 10.35 -6.32
C LYS A 82 -6.12 11.46 -6.43
N THR A 83 -6.37 12.57 -5.74
CA THR A 83 -5.38 13.64 -5.65
C THR A 83 -4.28 13.26 -4.66
N VAL A 84 -3.14 13.96 -4.75
CA VAL A 84 -2.05 13.77 -3.80
C VAL A 84 -2.52 13.94 -2.36
N ASP A 85 -3.33 14.98 -2.08
CA ASP A 85 -3.84 15.23 -0.73
C ASP A 85 -4.72 14.08 -0.24
N GLU A 86 -5.60 13.56 -1.10
CA GLU A 86 -6.44 12.42 -0.77
C GLU A 86 -5.61 11.18 -0.47
N ILE A 87 -4.55 10.96 -1.25
CA ILE A 87 -3.66 9.83 -1.08
C ILE A 87 -2.93 9.89 0.25
N LEU A 88 -2.44 11.08 0.64
CA LEU A 88 -1.76 11.25 1.92
C LEU A 88 -2.72 11.03 3.09
N GLU A 89 -3.98 11.41 2.94
CA GLU A 89 -5.00 11.15 3.95
C GLU A 89 -5.26 9.65 4.08
N ILE A 90 -5.39 8.95 2.95
CA ILE A 90 -5.58 7.49 2.95
C ILE A 90 -4.37 6.81 3.60
N PHE A 91 -3.15 7.29 3.30
CA PHE A 91 -1.94 6.78 3.92
C PHE A 91 -2.00 6.87 5.45
N ASP A 92 -2.36 8.03 5.97
CA ASP A 92 -2.44 8.24 7.41
C ASP A 92 -3.45 7.29 8.07
N ARG A 93 -4.62 7.13 7.46
CA ARG A 93 -5.66 6.25 7.97
C ARG A 93 -5.24 4.79 7.93
N PHE A 94 -4.61 4.37 6.84
CA PHE A 94 -4.10 3.01 6.70
C PHE A 94 -3.02 2.72 7.73
N HIS A 95 -2.09 3.67 7.92
CA HIS A 95 -1.01 3.53 8.88
C HIS A 95 -1.57 3.36 10.30
N GLN A 96 -2.58 4.15 10.66
CA GLN A 96 -3.24 4.02 11.97
C GLN A 96 -3.92 2.66 12.11
N LEU A 97 -4.56 2.19 11.06
CA LEU A 97 -5.23 0.89 11.06
C LEU A 97 -4.24 -0.24 11.35
N VAL A 98 -3.13 -0.30 10.63
CA VAL A 98 -2.16 -1.39 10.80
C VAL A 98 -1.34 -1.24 12.08
N ALA A 99 -1.26 -0.04 12.64
CA ALA A 99 -0.61 0.19 13.94
C ALA A 99 -1.53 -0.14 15.11
N GLY A 100 -2.81 -0.45 14.85
CA GLY A 100 -3.77 -0.80 15.91
C GLY A 100 -4.37 0.38 16.63
N SER A 101 -4.33 1.58 16.01
CA SER A 101 -4.93 2.78 16.58
C SER A 101 -6.46 2.70 16.55
N ASP A 102 -7.12 3.15 17.61
CA ASP A 102 -8.58 3.23 17.66
C ASP A 102 -9.12 4.13 16.54
N ALA A 103 -8.38 5.18 16.22
CA ALA A 103 -8.76 6.07 15.12
C ALA A 103 -8.78 5.33 13.78
N GLY A 104 -7.83 4.41 13.57
CA GLY A 104 -7.80 3.58 12.38
C GLY A 104 -9.01 2.66 12.28
N GLU A 105 -9.41 2.07 13.39
CA GLU A 105 -10.59 1.20 13.43
C GLU A 105 -11.86 1.99 13.12
N ALA A 106 -11.98 3.20 13.66
CA ALA A 106 -13.13 4.05 13.40
C ALA A 106 -13.25 4.44 11.92
N ASP A 107 -12.12 4.50 11.21
CA ASP A 107 -12.05 4.88 9.81
C ASP A 107 -12.07 3.68 8.85
N SER A 108 -12.20 2.46 9.35
CA SER A 108 -12.13 1.26 8.52
C SER A 108 -13.15 1.25 7.38
N GLY A 109 -14.31 1.85 7.59
CA GLY A 109 -15.33 1.98 6.55
C GLY A 109 -14.90 2.83 5.36
N LYS A 110 -14.03 3.80 5.59
CA LYS A 110 -13.48 4.67 4.53
C LYS A 110 -12.34 4.01 3.78
N LEU A 111 -11.69 3.04 4.40
CA LEU A 111 -10.58 2.31 3.80
C LEU A 111 -11.05 1.18 2.90
N GLY A 112 -12.32 0.77 3.01
CA GLY A 112 -12.88 -0.30 2.19
C GLY A 112 -12.10 -1.60 2.35
N LYS A 113 -11.63 -2.17 1.24
CA LYS A 113 -10.91 -3.45 1.25
C LYS A 113 -9.59 -3.39 2.03
N LEU A 114 -9.03 -2.21 2.25
CA LEU A 114 -7.81 -2.08 3.03
C LEU A 114 -8.01 -2.51 4.48
N SER A 115 -9.26 -2.56 4.94
CA SER A 115 -9.57 -2.99 6.30
C SER A 115 -9.18 -4.45 6.57
N VAL A 116 -8.87 -5.23 5.53
CA VAL A 116 -8.39 -6.61 5.69
C VAL A 116 -7.07 -6.67 6.47
N PHE A 117 -6.35 -5.56 6.55
CA PHE A 117 -5.09 -5.48 7.30
C PHE A 117 -5.26 -5.08 8.76
N SER A 118 -6.50 -4.97 9.25
CA SER A 118 -6.76 -4.50 10.61
C SER A 118 -6.12 -5.36 11.70
N GLY A 119 -5.96 -6.66 11.46
CA GLY A 119 -5.33 -7.56 12.43
C GLY A 119 -3.81 -7.61 12.38
N VAL A 120 -3.20 -6.89 11.46
CA VAL A 120 -1.76 -6.95 11.25
C VAL A 120 -1.00 -6.36 12.44
N HIS A 121 -1.61 -5.42 13.20
CA HIS A 121 -0.97 -4.79 14.35
C HIS A 121 -0.49 -5.79 15.41
N GLU A 122 -1.08 -6.99 15.44
CA GLU A 122 -0.66 -8.04 16.36
C GLU A 122 0.70 -8.64 16.00
N TYR A 123 1.19 -8.36 14.80
CA TYR A 123 2.42 -8.92 14.27
C TYR A 123 3.34 -7.80 13.77
N PRO A 124 4.23 -7.26 14.64
CA PRO A 124 5.06 -6.10 14.27
C PRO A 124 5.84 -6.25 12.96
N MET A 125 6.34 -7.45 12.65
CA MET A 125 7.04 -7.69 11.39
C MET A 125 6.11 -7.49 10.18
N ARG A 126 4.85 -7.90 10.35
CA ARG A 126 3.85 -7.80 9.28
C ARG A 126 3.40 -6.36 9.06
N VAL A 127 3.40 -5.54 10.12
CA VAL A 127 3.12 -4.11 10.00
C VAL A 127 4.09 -3.47 9.02
N LYS A 128 5.38 -3.80 9.13
CA LYS A 128 6.40 -3.28 8.23
C LYS A 128 6.20 -3.75 6.80
N CYS A 129 5.81 -5.01 6.61
CA CYS A 129 5.49 -5.55 5.29
C CYS A 129 4.29 -4.83 4.67
N ALA A 130 3.25 -4.61 5.46
CA ALA A 130 2.03 -3.95 4.98
C ALA A 130 2.26 -2.48 4.64
N THR A 131 3.12 -1.79 5.36
CA THR A 131 3.34 -0.36 5.19
C THR A 131 4.41 -0.01 4.16
N LEU A 132 5.28 -0.95 3.80
CA LEU A 132 6.36 -0.67 2.85
C LEU A 132 5.87 -0.06 1.53
N PRO A 133 4.88 -0.64 0.84
CA PRO A 133 4.39 -0.05 -0.42
C PRO A 133 3.85 1.36 -0.21
N TRP A 134 3.24 1.61 0.94
CA TRP A 134 2.65 2.91 1.25
C TRP A 134 3.70 3.98 1.51
N HIS A 135 4.78 3.65 2.22
CA HIS A 135 5.92 4.56 2.39
C HIS A 135 6.55 4.86 1.04
N THR A 136 6.65 3.86 0.19
CA THR A 136 7.20 4.02 -1.16
C THR A 136 6.31 4.92 -2.00
N LEU A 137 4.99 4.73 -1.92
CA LEU A 137 4.01 5.59 -2.59
C LEU A 137 4.16 7.04 -2.13
N ARG A 138 4.30 7.27 -0.84
CA ARG A 138 4.48 8.63 -0.30
C ARG A 138 5.71 9.29 -0.88
N SER A 139 6.82 8.56 -0.97
CA SER A 139 8.04 9.07 -1.59
C SER A 139 7.82 9.44 -3.05
N ALA A 140 7.08 8.60 -3.77
CA ALA A 140 6.77 8.87 -5.18
C ALA A 140 5.91 10.12 -5.34
N VAL A 141 4.85 10.30 -4.53
CA VAL A 141 3.98 11.48 -4.65
C VAL A 141 4.71 12.76 -4.26
N ARG A 142 5.68 12.70 -3.37
CA ARG A 142 6.49 13.85 -2.98
C ARG A 142 7.62 14.12 -3.95
N GLY A 143 7.87 13.21 -4.89
CA GLY A 143 8.97 13.33 -5.83
C GLY A 143 10.34 13.12 -5.20
N GLU A 144 10.40 12.46 -4.05
CA GLU A 144 11.65 12.14 -3.38
C GLU A 144 12.37 11.02 -4.13
N GLY A 145 13.67 11.20 -4.39
CA GLY A 145 14.47 10.20 -5.10
C GLY A 145 15.13 9.17 -4.19
N GLU A 146 14.84 9.22 -2.91
CA GLU A 146 15.46 8.33 -1.92
C GLU A 146 14.69 7.03 -1.78
N ILE A 147 15.41 5.97 -1.37
CA ILE A 147 14.81 4.67 -1.10
C ILE A 147 14.04 4.74 0.21
N ALA A 148 12.74 4.42 0.18
CA ALA A 148 11.93 4.33 1.39
C ALA A 148 12.29 3.05 2.15
N LYS A 149 12.46 3.17 3.45
CA LYS A 149 12.75 2.03 4.32
C LYS A 149 11.74 1.96 5.46
N THR A 150 11.37 0.74 5.82
CA THR A 150 10.54 0.49 6.99
C THR A 150 11.42 -0.12 8.08
N GLU A 151 11.82 0.68 9.02
CA GLU A 151 12.63 0.23 10.15
C GLU A 151 11.91 0.45 11.47
#